data_e1585b74fc9997ee4c58802c79a61b6e
#
_entry.id   e1585b74fc9997ee4c58802c79a61b6e
#
_cell.length_a   1.000
_cell.length_b   1.000
_cell.length_c   1.000
_cell.angle_alpha   90.00
_cell.angle_beta   90.00
_cell.angle_gamma   90.00
#
_symmetry.space_group_name_H-M   'P 1'
#
loop_
_entity.id
_entity.type
_entity.pdbx_description
1 polymer ?
#
loop_
_entity_poly.entity_id
_entity_poly.type
_entity_poly.pdbx_seq_one_letter_code
_entity_poly.pdbx_strand_id
1 'polypeptide(L)'
;VVFRGISTAAKPERATRAVVRRREPEERSNSTTTENKPTTSNKLTVIDGETLMEKRLAPTKFCVETLIPQGLCILAGAPKIGKSWLVLDLCVKVAKGESFLGQPTIKGTVLYLCLEDSLRRIQERLCNIADEVPANVFFATQAGTMESGLEDQIRSFTAAYPDLSLVVIDTFQLIRGTSCDVSYASDYEEVRKIKFLADSLGITILLVHHLRKMGDSDPLNKISGSTGKAGAVDAAYILDKSR
;
A
#
# COMPACT_ATOMS: atom_id res chain seq x y z
N VAL A 1 -4.69 -20.37 11.97
CA VAL A 1 -4.73 -19.37 10.88
C VAL A 1 -3.36 -19.39 10.23
N VAL A 2 -3.28 -19.71 8.95
CA VAL A 2 -2.02 -19.71 8.19
C VAL A 2 -1.93 -18.42 7.40
N PHE A 3 -0.86 -17.68 7.61
CA PHE A 3 -0.53 -16.46 6.85
C PHE A 3 0.43 -16.84 5.73
N ARG A 4 0.04 -16.66 4.47
CA ARG A 4 0.92 -16.82 3.30
C ARG A 4 1.05 -15.47 2.61
N GLY A 5 2.25 -14.92 2.63
CA GLY A 5 2.59 -13.67 1.94
C GLY A 5 3.58 -13.93 0.81
N ILE A 6 3.42 -13.25 -0.31
CA ILE A 6 4.41 -13.16 -1.37
C ILE A 6 4.81 -11.69 -1.45
N SER A 7 6.06 -11.42 -1.04
CA SER A 7 6.69 -10.12 -1.23
C SER A 7 7.48 -10.16 -2.54
N THR A 8 7.28 -9.18 -3.40
CA THR A 8 8.05 -9.01 -4.64
C THR A 8 9.37 -8.26 -4.41
N ALA A 9 9.71 -7.95 -3.15
CA ALA A 9 10.97 -7.29 -2.83
C ALA A 9 12.16 -8.27 -2.95
N ALA A 10 13.03 -8.05 -3.92
CA ALA A 10 14.25 -8.83 -4.14
C ALA A 10 15.25 -8.65 -2.97
N LYS A 11 15.86 -9.77 -2.51
CA LYS A 11 16.96 -9.75 -1.55
C LYS A 11 18.21 -9.14 -2.21
N PRO A 12 18.98 -8.27 -1.51
CA PRO A 12 20.25 -7.77 -2.04
C PRO A 12 21.34 -8.84 -1.94
N GLU A 13 21.85 -9.32 -3.07
CA GLU A 13 23.11 -10.04 -3.16
C GLU A 13 24.29 -9.05 -3.21
N ARG A 14 25.42 -9.45 -2.58
CA ARG A 14 26.64 -8.66 -2.42
C ARG A 14 27.28 -8.36 -3.77
N ALA A 15 27.44 -7.08 -4.10
CA ALA A 15 28.20 -6.62 -5.27
C ALA A 15 29.71 -6.59 -5.01
N THR A 16 30.47 -7.19 -5.91
CA THR A 16 31.93 -7.16 -5.98
C THR A 16 32.39 -5.88 -6.69
N ARG A 17 33.37 -5.21 -6.11
CA ARG A 17 33.91 -3.89 -6.49
C ARG A 17 34.79 -3.99 -7.73
N ALA A 18 34.43 -3.31 -8.81
CA ALA A 18 35.32 -3.04 -9.96
C ALA A 18 35.66 -1.55 -10.02
N VAL A 19 36.97 -1.25 -10.20
CA VAL A 19 37.53 0.11 -10.27
C VAL A 19 37.67 0.50 -11.74
N VAL A 20 37.05 1.58 -12.19
CA VAL A 20 37.22 2.14 -13.53
C VAL A 20 37.61 3.63 -13.47
N ARG A 21 38.61 4.01 -14.28
CA ARG A 21 39.23 5.33 -14.35
C ARG A 21 38.38 6.34 -15.13
N ARG A 22 38.32 7.58 -14.62
CA ARG A 22 37.60 8.73 -15.18
C ARG A 22 38.29 9.34 -16.41
N ARG A 23 37.47 9.84 -17.34
CA ARG A 23 37.78 10.93 -18.27
C ARG A 23 36.78 12.06 -18.04
N GLU A 24 37.27 13.29 -17.91
CA GLU A 24 36.50 14.52 -17.72
C GLU A 24 35.93 15.03 -19.06
N PRO A 25 34.74 15.61 -19.11
CA PRO A 25 34.24 16.36 -20.26
C PRO A 25 34.26 17.86 -20.02
N GLU A 26 34.64 18.61 -21.08
CA GLU A 26 34.76 20.06 -21.17
C GLU A 26 33.42 20.80 -21.04
N GLU A 27 33.47 21.96 -20.37
CA GLU A 27 32.38 22.92 -20.23
C GLU A 27 32.15 23.70 -21.54
N ARG A 28 30.90 23.87 -21.95
CA ARG A 28 30.44 24.96 -22.80
C ARG A 28 29.24 25.65 -22.21
N SER A 29 29.45 26.90 -21.81
CA SER A 29 28.44 27.88 -21.40
C SER A 29 27.62 28.36 -22.60
N ASN A 30 26.31 28.49 -22.46
CA ASN A 30 25.53 29.57 -23.09
C ASN A 30 24.23 29.83 -22.35
N SER A 31 24.08 31.06 -21.93
CA SER A 31 22.93 31.67 -21.31
C SER A 31 21.90 32.09 -22.35
N THR A 32 20.62 31.79 -22.15
CA THR A 32 19.52 32.66 -22.63
C THR A 32 18.24 32.33 -21.81
N THR A 33 17.76 33.37 -21.13
CA THR A 33 16.53 33.39 -20.35
C THR A 33 15.33 33.44 -21.30
N THR A 34 14.39 32.51 -21.16
CA THR A 34 13.05 32.66 -21.73
C THR A 34 12.03 31.97 -20.82
N GLU A 35 11.01 32.70 -20.45
CA GLU A 35 9.89 32.27 -19.59
C GLU A 35 9.19 31.04 -20.14
N ASN A 36 9.02 29.99 -19.34
CA ASN A 36 8.36 28.75 -19.72
C ASN A 36 7.03 28.57 -19.00
N LYS A 37 5.93 28.61 -19.79
CA LYS A 37 4.67 27.93 -19.52
C LYS A 37 4.94 26.43 -19.28
N PRO A 38 4.20 25.73 -18.41
CA PRO A 38 4.38 24.28 -18.22
C PRO A 38 3.82 23.54 -19.42
N THR A 39 4.71 23.18 -20.34
CA THR A 39 4.45 22.21 -21.38
C THR A 39 4.75 20.84 -20.80
N THR A 40 3.75 19.93 -20.72
CA THR A 40 3.94 18.52 -20.43
C THR A 40 4.95 17.94 -21.42
N SER A 41 6.19 17.76 -20.99
CA SER A 41 7.23 17.22 -21.85
C SER A 41 6.97 15.74 -22.06
N ASN A 42 6.73 15.37 -23.31
CA ASN A 42 6.57 13.98 -23.80
C ASN A 42 7.93 13.23 -23.81
N LYS A 43 8.89 13.68 -22.99
CA LYS A 43 10.23 13.14 -22.93
C LYS A 43 10.33 12.09 -21.83
N LEU A 44 10.82 10.89 -22.16
CA LEU A 44 11.10 9.84 -21.19
C LEU A 44 12.14 10.35 -20.17
N THR A 45 11.85 10.14 -18.89
CA THR A 45 12.85 10.30 -17.84
C THR A 45 13.67 9.01 -17.79
N VAL A 46 14.94 9.09 -18.17
CA VAL A 46 15.84 7.94 -18.23
C VAL A 46 17.04 8.14 -17.31
N ILE A 47 17.56 7.05 -16.78
CA ILE A 47 18.83 6.99 -16.08
C ILE A 47 19.64 5.86 -16.69
N ASP A 48 20.92 6.09 -16.95
CA ASP A 48 21.81 5.03 -17.43
C ASP A 48 22.24 4.09 -16.30
N GLY A 49 22.75 2.91 -16.67
CA GLY A 49 23.07 1.86 -15.71
C GLY A 49 24.21 2.23 -14.76
N GLU A 50 25.21 2.97 -15.22
CA GLU A 50 26.34 3.40 -14.39
C GLU A 50 25.89 4.39 -13.33
N THR A 51 25.15 5.42 -13.71
CA THR A 51 24.54 6.41 -12.81
C THR A 51 23.61 5.74 -11.79
N LEU A 52 22.83 4.75 -12.22
CA LEU A 52 21.91 4.02 -11.33
C LEU A 52 22.68 3.20 -10.28
N MET A 53 23.79 2.57 -10.66
CA MET A 53 24.64 1.79 -9.73
C MET A 53 25.34 2.66 -8.70
N GLU A 54 25.70 3.90 -9.05
CA GLU A 54 26.30 4.86 -8.13
C GLU A 54 25.28 5.55 -7.22
N LYS A 55 24.00 5.55 -7.61
CA LYS A 55 22.93 6.24 -6.89
C LYS A 55 22.62 5.52 -5.57
N ARG A 56 22.75 6.23 -4.45
CA ARG A 56 22.29 5.74 -3.15
C ARG A 56 20.76 5.86 -3.08
N LEU A 57 20.06 4.78 -3.38
CA LEU A 57 18.61 4.69 -3.18
C LEU A 57 18.32 4.42 -1.71
N ALA A 58 17.25 5.04 -1.20
CA ALA A 58 16.76 4.72 0.14
C ALA A 58 16.30 3.26 0.21
N PRO A 59 16.56 2.56 1.32
CA PRO A 59 16.06 1.20 1.50
C PRO A 59 14.51 1.19 1.51
N THR A 60 13.93 0.05 1.12
CA THR A 60 12.48 -0.17 1.22
C THR A 60 12.04 0.03 2.67
N LYS A 61 11.08 0.91 2.87
CA LYS A 61 10.46 1.11 4.18
C LYS A 61 9.36 0.08 4.40
N PHE A 62 9.11 -0.26 5.65
CA PHE A 62 8.08 -1.21 6.04
C PHE A 62 7.18 -0.57 7.11
N CYS A 63 5.90 -0.83 7.07
CA CYS A 63 4.97 -0.57 8.18
C CYS A 63 5.12 -1.63 9.27
N VAL A 64 5.26 -2.90 8.84
CA VAL A 64 5.65 -4.04 9.68
C VAL A 64 6.87 -4.67 9.03
N GLU A 65 7.99 -4.70 9.76
CA GLU A 65 9.29 -5.17 9.24
C GLU A 65 9.18 -6.52 8.51
N THR A 66 9.79 -6.60 7.33
CA THR A 66 9.80 -7.79 6.46
C THR A 66 8.43 -8.32 6.04
N LEU A 67 7.35 -7.84 6.65
CA LEU A 67 6.00 -8.36 6.41
C LEU A 67 5.15 -7.41 5.57
N ILE A 68 5.00 -6.13 5.95
CA ILE A 68 4.13 -5.18 5.26
C ILE A 68 4.98 -3.99 4.77
N PRO A 69 5.36 -3.96 3.47
CA PRO A 69 6.12 -2.86 2.91
C PRO A 69 5.28 -1.58 2.79
N GLN A 70 5.96 -0.45 2.70
CA GLN A 70 5.38 0.80 2.23
C GLN A 70 4.86 0.61 0.80
N GLY A 71 3.76 1.28 0.46
CA GLY A 71 3.09 1.16 -0.83
C GLY A 71 1.73 0.49 -0.71
N LEU A 72 1.30 -0.22 -1.73
CA LEU A 72 -0.02 -0.84 -1.79
C LEU A 72 0.04 -2.33 -1.46
N CYS A 73 -0.70 -2.75 -0.44
CA CYS A 73 -0.85 -4.15 -0.04
C CYS A 73 -2.30 -4.62 -0.12
N ILE A 74 -2.52 -5.90 -0.36
CA ILE A 74 -3.86 -6.53 -0.33
C ILE A 74 -3.87 -7.65 0.72
N LEU A 75 -4.90 -7.65 1.57
CA LEU A 75 -5.27 -8.76 2.44
C LEU A 75 -6.57 -9.39 1.93
N ALA A 76 -6.48 -10.57 1.36
CA ALA A 76 -7.64 -11.29 0.84
C ALA A 76 -7.99 -12.51 1.72
N GLY A 77 -9.24 -12.93 1.68
CA GLY A 77 -9.70 -14.12 2.40
C GLY A 77 -11.21 -14.31 2.28
N ALA A 78 -11.68 -15.52 2.59
CA ALA A 78 -13.10 -15.83 2.58
C ALA A 78 -13.90 -14.89 3.52
N PRO A 79 -15.19 -14.66 3.26
CA PRO A 79 -16.05 -13.95 4.22
C PRO A 79 -16.02 -14.60 5.61
N LYS A 80 -16.08 -13.78 6.66
CA LYS A 80 -16.13 -14.21 8.08
C LYS A 80 -14.91 -15.03 8.57
N ILE A 81 -13.77 -14.97 7.86
CA ILE A 81 -12.56 -15.69 8.28
C ILE A 81 -11.76 -14.96 9.37
N GLY A 82 -12.09 -13.71 9.66
CA GLY A 82 -11.40 -12.91 10.69
C GLY A 82 -10.54 -11.77 10.16
N LYS A 83 -10.61 -11.40 8.85
CA LYS A 83 -9.81 -10.31 8.27
C LYS A 83 -9.89 -9.02 9.05
N SER A 84 -11.11 -8.52 9.33
CA SER A 84 -11.30 -7.25 10.04
C SER A 84 -10.78 -7.28 11.47
N TRP A 85 -10.77 -8.45 12.14
CA TRP A 85 -10.14 -8.64 13.46
C TRP A 85 -8.61 -8.52 13.37
N LEU A 86 -8.01 -9.21 12.39
CA LEU A 86 -6.56 -9.17 12.16
C LEU A 86 -6.09 -7.76 11.82
N VAL A 87 -6.86 -7.06 10.97
CA VAL A 87 -6.53 -5.70 10.55
C VAL A 87 -6.69 -4.70 11.70
N LEU A 88 -7.70 -4.87 12.55
CA LEU A 88 -7.90 -4.02 13.71
C LEU A 88 -6.75 -4.16 14.72
N ASP A 89 -6.30 -5.41 14.97
CA ASP A 89 -5.09 -5.67 15.78
C ASP A 89 -3.85 -5.04 15.17
N LEU A 90 -3.65 -5.17 13.85
CA LEU A 90 -2.56 -4.50 13.12
C LEU A 90 -2.59 -2.98 13.35
N CYS A 91 -3.77 -2.33 13.24
CA CYS A 91 -3.92 -0.89 13.43
C CYS A 91 -3.46 -0.46 14.84
N VAL A 92 -3.90 -1.19 15.85
CA VAL A 92 -3.53 -0.90 17.26
C VAL A 92 -2.03 -1.11 17.47
N LYS A 93 -1.45 -2.21 16.94
CA LYS A 93 -0.02 -2.53 17.08
C LYS A 93 0.86 -1.49 16.39
N VAL A 94 0.53 -1.07 15.16
CA VAL A 94 1.26 -0.01 14.45
C VAL A 94 1.17 1.31 15.21
N ALA A 95 0.00 1.70 15.69
CA ALA A 95 -0.16 2.95 16.43
C ALA A 95 0.61 2.98 17.75
N LYS A 96 0.76 1.84 18.41
CA LYS A 96 1.56 1.68 19.64
C LYS A 96 3.06 1.49 19.35
N GLY A 97 3.44 1.00 18.18
CA GLY A 97 4.80 0.54 17.86
C GLY A 97 5.10 -0.83 18.48
N GLU A 98 4.08 -1.65 18.72
CA GLU A 98 4.19 -3.00 19.25
C GLU A 98 4.36 -4.02 18.12
N SER A 99 4.95 -5.18 18.41
CA SER A 99 5.14 -6.24 17.41
C SER A 99 3.81 -6.79 16.91
N PHE A 100 3.71 -6.99 15.57
CA PHE A 100 2.59 -7.64 14.90
C PHE A 100 3.06 -8.95 14.26
N LEU A 101 2.41 -10.06 14.58
CA LEU A 101 2.78 -11.42 14.12
C LEU A 101 4.28 -11.74 14.34
N GLY A 102 4.85 -11.26 15.44
CA GLY A 102 6.25 -11.47 15.79
C GLY A 102 7.25 -10.55 15.08
N GLN A 103 6.79 -9.62 14.22
CA GLN A 103 7.64 -8.66 13.52
C GLN A 103 7.50 -7.26 14.14
N PRO A 104 8.58 -6.48 14.25
CA PRO A 104 8.50 -5.09 14.72
C PRO A 104 7.63 -4.23 13.82
N THR A 105 6.88 -3.30 14.40
CA THR A 105 6.16 -2.27 13.64
C THR A 105 6.85 -0.92 13.74
N ILE A 106 6.69 -0.10 12.71
CA ILE A 106 7.10 1.31 12.77
C ILE A 106 5.90 2.10 13.30
N LYS A 107 6.08 2.70 14.49
CA LYS A 107 5.03 3.51 15.12
C LYS A 107 4.64 4.69 14.25
N GLY A 108 3.33 4.91 14.08
CA GLY A 108 2.79 6.04 13.34
C GLY A 108 1.29 6.17 13.51
N THR A 109 0.72 7.21 12.92
CA THR A 109 -0.73 7.40 12.85
C THR A 109 -1.35 6.40 11.89
N VAL A 110 -2.54 5.93 12.22
CA VAL A 110 -3.31 4.93 11.45
C VAL A 110 -4.69 5.48 11.13
N LEU A 111 -5.10 5.36 9.87
CA LEU A 111 -6.46 5.63 9.41
C LEU A 111 -7.13 4.32 8.96
N TYR A 112 -8.22 3.93 9.61
CA TYR A 112 -9.01 2.76 9.23
C TYR A 112 -10.37 3.17 8.66
N LEU A 113 -10.54 3.02 7.34
CA LEU A 113 -11.80 3.16 6.63
C LEU A 113 -12.58 1.84 6.75
N CYS A 114 -13.42 1.74 7.77
CA CYS A 114 -14.20 0.55 8.13
C CYS A 114 -15.61 0.64 7.53
N LEU A 115 -15.71 0.56 6.19
CA LEU A 115 -16.90 0.94 5.43
C LEU A 115 -18.06 -0.08 5.52
N GLU A 116 -17.76 -1.34 5.91
CA GLU A 116 -18.79 -2.38 6.14
C GLU A 116 -19.23 -2.47 7.61
N ASP A 117 -18.63 -1.69 8.51
CA ASP A 117 -18.86 -1.82 9.94
C ASP A 117 -19.51 -0.57 10.55
N SER A 118 -20.12 -0.74 11.72
CA SER A 118 -20.59 0.36 12.57
C SER A 118 -19.56 0.67 13.65
N LEU A 119 -19.52 1.93 14.11
CA LEU A 119 -18.65 2.34 15.23
C LEU A 119 -18.86 1.48 16.48
N ARG A 120 -20.11 1.08 16.76
CA ARG A 120 -20.44 0.17 17.89
C ARG A 120 -19.70 -1.17 17.76
N ARG A 121 -19.74 -1.80 16.56
CA ARG A 121 -19.09 -3.10 16.34
C ARG A 121 -17.57 -2.98 16.41
N ILE A 122 -17.02 -1.86 15.92
CA ILE A 122 -15.60 -1.58 16.04
C ILE A 122 -15.20 -1.44 17.50
N GLN A 123 -15.96 -0.67 18.29
CA GLN A 123 -15.73 -0.51 19.72
C GLN A 123 -15.77 -1.85 20.47
N GLU A 124 -16.79 -2.69 20.22
CA GLU A 124 -16.90 -4.02 20.81
C GLU A 124 -15.67 -4.89 20.48
N ARG A 125 -15.15 -4.82 19.26
CA ARG A 125 -13.93 -5.55 18.87
C ARG A 125 -12.69 -4.98 19.53
N LEU A 126 -12.54 -3.66 19.60
CA LEU A 126 -11.40 -3.01 20.25
C LEU A 126 -11.30 -3.41 21.73
N CYS A 127 -12.42 -3.42 22.46
CA CYS A 127 -12.46 -3.88 23.84
C CYS A 127 -12.03 -5.36 24.02
N ASN A 128 -12.13 -6.17 22.96
CA ASN A 128 -11.65 -7.57 23.00
C ASN A 128 -10.20 -7.75 22.56
N ILE A 129 -9.61 -6.75 21.89
CA ILE A 129 -8.25 -6.83 21.34
C ILE A 129 -7.24 -6.17 22.26
N ALA A 130 -7.62 -5.07 22.90
CA ALA A 130 -6.70 -4.27 23.70
C ALA A 130 -7.41 -3.62 24.89
N ASP A 131 -6.72 -3.56 26.03
CA ASP A 131 -7.17 -2.83 27.21
C ASP A 131 -7.18 -1.32 26.97
N GLU A 132 -6.26 -0.83 26.14
CA GLU A 132 -6.11 0.58 25.80
C GLU A 132 -5.78 0.77 24.30
N VAL A 133 -6.51 1.67 23.66
CA VAL A 133 -6.30 2.06 22.26
C VAL A 133 -5.73 3.48 22.20
N PRO A 134 -4.60 3.71 21.52
CA PRO A 134 -3.98 5.03 21.47
C PRO A 134 -4.77 6.01 20.58
N ALA A 135 -4.64 7.32 20.87
CA ALA A 135 -5.38 8.38 20.18
C ALA A 135 -4.98 8.58 18.70
N ASN A 136 -3.88 7.98 18.26
CA ASN A 136 -3.41 8.04 16.87
C ASN A 136 -3.98 6.94 15.97
N VAL A 137 -5.06 6.25 16.40
CA VAL A 137 -5.88 5.38 15.53
C VAL A 137 -7.20 6.07 15.23
N PHE A 138 -7.45 6.33 13.95
CA PHE A 138 -8.65 7.00 13.49
C PHE A 138 -9.54 6.04 12.70
N PHE A 139 -10.86 6.17 12.89
CA PHE A 139 -11.86 5.32 12.24
C PHE A 139 -12.84 6.19 11.44
N ALA A 140 -13.12 5.77 10.20
CA ALA A 140 -14.18 6.36 9.39
C ALA A 140 -15.08 5.25 8.81
N THR A 141 -16.39 5.40 8.99
CA THR A 141 -17.41 4.47 8.46
C THR A 141 -17.97 4.92 7.12
N GLN A 142 -17.54 6.07 6.63
CA GLN A 142 -17.90 6.62 5.33
C GLN A 142 -16.67 7.23 4.67
N ALA A 143 -16.54 7.05 3.37
CA ALA A 143 -15.52 7.66 2.55
C ALA A 143 -16.05 7.87 1.13
N GLY A 144 -15.40 8.73 0.37
CA GLY A 144 -15.62 8.84 -1.07
C GLY A 144 -15.19 7.57 -1.83
N THR A 145 -15.50 7.52 -3.11
CA THR A 145 -14.96 6.50 -4.02
C THR A 145 -13.71 7.05 -4.72
N MET A 146 -13.00 6.19 -5.46
CA MET A 146 -11.85 6.63 -6.28
C MET A 146 -12.24 7.67 -7.34
N GLU A 147 -13.51 7.75 -7.71
CA GLU A 147 -14.06 8.75 -8.64
C GLU A 147 -14.62 9.99 -7.92
N SER A 148 -14.88 9.89 -6.61
CA SER A 148 -15.58 10.92 -5.84
C SER A 148 -14.87 11.28 -4.52
N GLY A 149 -13.62 11.71 -4.60
CA GLY A 149 -12.94 12.44 -3.52
C GLY A 149 -12.20 11.60 -2.49
N LEU A 150 -12.09 10.26 -2.61
CA LEU A 150 -11.30 9.44 -1.68
C LEU A 150 -9.82 9.87 -1.65
N GLU A 151 -9.25 10.16 -2.82
CA GLU A 151 -7.86 10.61 -2.92
C GLU A 151 -7.65 11.91 -2.14
N ASP A 152 -8.52 12.90 -2.33
CA ASP A 152 -8.44 14.19 -1.64
C ASP A 152 -8.62 14.04 -0.12
N GLN A 153 -9.51 13.14 0.31
CA GLN A 153 -9.72 12.83 1.72
C GLN A 153 -8.44 12.25 2.36
N ILE A 154 -7.80 11.28 1.71
CA ILE A 154 -6.55 10.68 2.21
C ILE A 154 -5.41 11.72 2.20
N ARG A 155 -5.27 12.53 1.14
CA ARG A 155 -4.26 13.60 1.06
C ARG A 155 -4.45 14.65 2.16
N SER A 156 -5.68 15.08 2.37
CA SER A 156 -6.02 16.06 3.43
C SER A 156 -5.73 15.48 4.82
N PHE A 157 -6.04 14.20 5.03
CA PHE A 157 -5.72 13.51 6.28
C PHE A 157 -4.21 13.38 6.49
N THR A 158 -3.45 13.02 5.45
CA THR A 158 -1.98 12.96 5.51
C THR A 158 -1.35 14.32 5.82
N ALA A 159 -1.91 15.40 5.27
CA ALA A 159 -1.44 16.75 5.56
C ALA A 159 -1.69 17.16 7.03
N ALA A 160 -2.79 16.70 7.63
CA ALA A 160 -3.11 16.94 9.04
C ALA A 160 -2.30 16.06 10.00
N TYR A 161 -1.88 14.86 9.55
CA TYR A 161 -1.13 13.86 10.32
C TYR A 161 0.11 13.42 9.54
N PRO A 162 1.22 14.17 9.58
CA PRO A 162 2.43 13.89 8.79
C PRO A 162 3.13 12.57 9.16
N ASP A 163 2.83 11.99 10.32
CA ASP A 163 3.30 10.69 10.78
C ASP A 163 2.36 9.53 10.38
N LEU A 164 1.39 9.78 9.48
CA LEU A 164 0.52 8.73 8.93
C LEU A 164 1.36 7.64 8.26
N SER A 165 1.29 6.43 8.78
CA SER A 165 2.06 5.28 8.30
C SER A 165 1.20 4.23 7.60
N LEU A 166 -0.06 4.07 8.05
CA LEU A 166 -0.96 3.03 7.57
C LEU A 166 -2.37 3.58 7.32
N VAL A 167 -2.87 3.34 6.11
CA VAL A 167 -4.29 3.48 5.77
C VAL A 167 -4.86 2.09 5.47
N VAL A 168 -5.92 1.70 6.16
CA VAL A 168 -6.64 0.46 5.88
C VAL A 168 -7.98 0.78 5.24
N ILE A 169 -8.34 0.05 4.20
CA ILE A 169 -9.63 0.18 3.49
C ILE A 169 -10.35 -1.17 3.55
N ASP A 170 -11.39 -1.25 4.37
CA ASP A 170 -12.22 -2.45 4.56
C ASP A 170 -13.69 -2.11 4.21
N THR A 171 -14.11 -2.41 3.02
CA THR A 171 -13.51 -3.24 1.97
C THR A 171 -13.28 -2.45 0.68
N PHE A 172 -12.32 -2.91 -0.13
CA PHE A 172 -12.00 -2.35 -1.45
C PHE A 172 -13.23 -2.20 -2.34
N GLN A 173 -14.19 -3.12 -2.24
CA GLN A 173 -15.40 -3.10 -3.06
C GLN A 173 -16.23 -1.81 -2.90
N LEU A 174 -16.22 -1.17 -1.72
CA LEU A 174 -17.03 0.00 -1.42
C LEU A 174 -16.44 1.33 -1.88
N ILE A 175 -15.16 1.36 -2.21
CA ILE A 175 -14.49 2.56 -2.75
C ILE A 175 -14.40 2.56 -4.27
N ARG A 176 -14.89 1.52 -4.93
CA ARG A 176 -14.94 1.43 -6.39
C ARG A 176 -15.96 2.38 -6.97
N GLY A 177 -15.66 2.93 -8.15
CA GLY A 177 -16.60 3.75 -8.90
C GLY A 177 -17.85 2.96 -9.35
N THR A 178 -18.89 3.68 -9.69
CA THR A 178 -20.17 3.12 -10.16
C THR A 178 -20.16 2.71 -11.64
N SER A 179 -19.03 2.83 -12.33
CA SER A 179 -18.93 2.45 -13.74
C SER A 179 -19.31 0.98 -13.92
N CYS A 180 -20.37 0.75 -14.70
CA CYS A 180 -21.01 -0.56 -14.91
C CYS A 180 -20.12 -1.61 -15.60
N ASP A 181 -18.97 -1.23 -16.13
CA ASP A 181 -18.01 -2.12 -16.74
C ASP A 181 -17.09 -2.77 -15.72
N VAL A 182 -17.52 -3.94 -15.23
CA VAL A 182 -16.67 -4.85 -14.46
C VAL A 182 -15.67 -5.51 -15.41
N SER A 183 -14.87 -4.71 -16.10
CA SER A 183 -13.81 -5.22 -16.97
C SER A 183 -12.49 -5.35 -16.20
N TYR A 184 -11.65 -6.28 -16.63
CA TYR A 184 -10.28 -6.45 -16.15
C TYR A 184 -9.47 -5.14 -16.16
N ALA A 185 -9.66 -4.32 -17.20
CA ALA A 185 -8.96 -3.05 -17.39
C ALA A 185 -9.36 -2.01 -16.32
N SER A 186 -10.65 -1.92 -15.98
CA SER A 186 -11.16 -1.02 -14.93
C SER A 186 -10.60 -1.38 -13.55
N ASP A 187 -10.60 -2.67 -13.20
CA ASP A 187 -10.06 -3.17 -11.93
C ASP A 187 -8.57 -2.84 -11.76
N TYR A 188 -7.79 -2.98 -12.83
CA TYR A 188 -6.36 -2.68 -12.83
C TYR A 188 -6.08 -1.19 -12.66
N GLU A 189 -6.81 -0.33 -13.38
CA GLU A 189 -6.65 1.13 -13.30
C GLU A 189 -7.01 1.69 -11.91
N GLU A 190 -8.04 1.16 -11.25
CA GLU A 190 -8.39 1.57 -9.88
C GLU A 190 -7.27 1.21 -8.89
N VAL A 191 -6.76 -0.02 -8.95
CA VAL A 191 -5.65 -0.47 -8.10
C VAL A 191 -4.39 0.36 -8.37
N ARG A 192 -4.10 0.69 -9.63
CA ARG A 192 -2.97 1.52 -10.03
C ARG A 192 -3.06 2.94 -9.48
N LYS A 193 -4.26 3.55 -9.47
CA LYS A 193 -4.48 4.88 -8.87
C LYS A 193 -4.18 4.87 -7.37
N ILE A 194 -4.65 3.84 -6.64
CA ILE A 194 -4.39 3.70 -5.21
C ILE A 194 -2.89 3.44 -4.95
N LYS A 195 -2.24 2.64 -5.81
CA LYS A 195 -0.79 2.42 -5.74
C LYS A 195 -0.03 3.74 -5.90
N PHE A 196 -0.37 4.53 -6.91
CA PHE A 196 0.24 5.83 -7.13
C PHE A 196 0.04 6.78 -5.93
N LEU A 197 -1.15 6.75 -5.33
CA LEU A 197 -1.45 7.53 -4.12
C LEU A 197 -0.55 7.12 -2.96
N ALA A 198 -0.45 5.81 -2.67
CA ALA A 198 0.40 5.27 -1.61
C ALA A 198 1.87 5.68 -1.78
N ASP A 199 2.40 5.50 -3.00
CA ASP A 199 3.78 5.85 -3.35
C ASP A 199 4.04 7.35 -3.24
N SER A 200 3.11 8.20 -3.74
CA SER A 200 3.25 9.66 -3.72
C SER A 200 3.24 10.24 -2.30
N LEU A 201 2.52 9.60 -1.39
CA LEU A 201 2.42 10.01 0.02
C LEU A 201 3.48 9.33 0.90
N GLY A 202 4.14 8.30 0.41
CA GLY A 202 5.12 7.54 1.18
C GLY A 202 4.51 6.76 2.35
N ILE A 203 3.27 6.27 2.20
CA ILE A 203 2.52 5.53 3.22
C ILE A 203 2.22 4.09 2.77
N THR A 204 1.80 3.26 3.71
CA THR A 204 1.22 1.95 3.40
C THR A 204 -0.28 2.06 3.27
N ILE A 205 -0.86 1.57 2.15
CA ILE A 205 -2.31 1.36 2.01
C ILE A 205 -2.57 -0.14 1.97
N LEU A 206 -3.39 -0.64 2.90
CA LEU A 206 -3.80 -2.04 2.96
C LEU A 206 -5.27 -2.18 2.55
N LEU A 207 -5.51 -2.83 1.41
CA LEU A 207 -6.86 -3.14 0.93
C LEU A 207 -7.32 -4.48 1.49
N VAL A 208 -8.47 -4.50 2.14
CA VAL A 208 -9.15 -5.74 2.52
C VAL A 208 -10.08 -6.17 1.39
N HIS A 209 -9.94 -7.42 0.93
CA HIS A 209 -10.69 -7.93 -0.20
C HIS A 209 -11.29 -9.31 0.09
N HIS A 210 -12.48 -9.58 -0.48
CA HIS A 210 -13.13 -10.87 -0.40
C HIS A 210 -12.70 -11.78 -1.55
N LEU A 211 -12.30 -13.02 -1.25
CA LEU A 211 -12.05 -14.03 -2.29
C LEU A 211 -13.37 -14.46 -2.96
N ARG A 212 -13.35 -14.61 -4.27
CA ARG A 212 -14.47 -15.26 -5.00
C ARG A 212 -14.51 -16.75 -4.68
N LYS A 213 -15.74 -17.32 -4.67
CA LYS A 213 -15.99 -18.75 -4.44
C LYS A 213 -15.64 -19.65 -5.63
N MET A 214 -14.73 -19.25 -6.52
CA MET A 214 -14.35 -20.06 -7.67
C MET A 214 -13.31 -21.10 -7.28
N GLY A 215 -13.43 -22.32 -7.85
CA GLY A 215 -12.61 -23.51 -7.57
C GLY A 215 -11.22 -23.48 -8.21
N ASP A 216 -10.46 -22.39 -8.07
CA ASP A 216 -9.06 -22.38 -8.48
C ASP A 216 -8.18 -22.97 -7.37
N SER A 217 -7.19 -23.77 -7.77
CA SER A 217 -6.22 -24.37 -6.84
C SER A 217 -5.23 -23.35 -6.31
N ASP A 218 -4.96 -22.26 -7.07
CA ASP A 218 -4.07 -21.19 -6.63
C ASP A 218 -4.89 -20.11 -5.88
N PRO A 219 -4.58 -19.90 -4.58
CA PRO A 219 -5.24 -18.85 -3.79
C PRO A 219 -5.05 -17.43 -4.35
N LEU A 220 -3.95 -17.13 -5.03
CA LEU A 220 -3.68 -15.81 -5.63
C LEU A 220 -4.63 -15.51 -6.79
N ASN A 221 -4.98 -16.52 -7.60
CA ASN A 221 -5.95 -16.39 -8.68
C ASN A 221 -7.36 -16.07 -8.14
N LYS A 222 -7.64 -16.42 -6.87
CA LYS A 222 -8.93 -16.09 -6.20
C LYS A 222 -9.04 -14.63 -5.77
N ILE A 223 -7.93 -13.88 -5.71
CA ILE A 223 -7.94 -12.47 -5.24
C ILE A 223 -8.80 -11.58 -6.13
N SER A 224 -9.20 -11.96 -7.33
CA SER A 224 -10.15 -11.14 -8.10
C SER A 224 -10.58 -11.65 -9.45
N GLY A 225 -10.39 -12.92 -9.75
CA GLY A 225 -10.71 -13.41 -11.11
C GLY A 225 -9.84 -12.79 -12.21
N SER A 226 -8.77 -12.12 -11.84
CA SER A 226 -7.77 -11.61 -12.78
C SER A 226 -6.40 -11.50 -12.10
N THR A 227 -5.39 -12.08 -12.71
CA THR A 227 -3.97 -11.95 -12.35
C THR A 227 -3.48 -10.50 -12.27
N GLY A 228 -4.29 -9.54 -12.78
CA GLY A 228 -3.92 -8.13 -12.86
C GLY A 228 -3.86 -7.38 -11.53
N LYS A 229 -4.72 -7.69 -10.56
CA LYS A 229 -4.69 -6.98 -9.27
C LYS A 229 -3.48 -7.37 -8.43
N ALA A 230 -3.12 -8.65 -8.43
CA ALA A 230 -1.94 -9.14 -7.71
C ALA A 230 -0.61 -8.61 -8.32
N GLY A 231 -0.58 -8.31 -9.62
CA GLY A 231 0.60 -7.76 -10.29
C GLY A 231 0.82 -6.25 -10.06
N ALA A 232 -0.19 -5.53 -9.58
CA ALA A 232 -0.12 -4.08 -9.38
C ALA A 232 0.18 -3.67 -7.93
N VAL A 233 0.32 -4.62 -6.99
CA VAL A 233 0.57 -4.36 -5.57
C VAL A 233 1.97 -4.77 -5.15
N ASP A 234 2.50 -4.14 -4.08
CA ASP A 234 3.81 -4.47 -3.52
C ASP A 234 3.80 -5.78 -2.73
N ALA A 235 2.66 -6.12 -2.10
CA ALA A 235 2.49 -7.39 -1.41
C ALA A 235 1.02 -7.83 -1.40
N ALA A 236 0.80 -9.13 -1.50
CA ALA A 236 -0.52 -9.75 -1.40
C ALA A 236 -0.51 -10.86 -0.34
N TYR A 237 -1.51 -10.83 0.53
CA TYR A 237 -1.66 -11.77 1.66
C TYR A 237 -2.99 -12.50 1.55
N ILE A 238 -2.98 -13.75 1.91
CA ILE A 238 -4.20 -14.55 1.99
C ILE A 238 -4.37 -15.05 3.42
N LEU A 239 -5.53 -14.70 3.99
CA LEU A 239 -5.98 -15.26 5.25
C LEU A 239 -6.82 -16.50 4.97
N ASP A 240 -6.33 -17.67 5.40
CA ASP A 240 -7.02 -18.95 5.24
C ASP A 240 -7.08 -19.71 6.56
N LYS A 241 -8.01 -20.68 6.67
CA LYS A 241 -8.07 -21.59 7.81
C LYS A 241 -7.16 -22.79 7.54
N SER A 242 -6.26 -23.10 8.47
CA SER A 242 -5.64 -24.44 8.49
C SER A 242 -6.74 -25.48 8.75
N ARG A 243 -6.80 -26.48 7.89
CA ARG A 243 -7.60 -27.68 8.14
C ARG A 243 -6.88 -28.57 9.15
#